data_8cdbff33576e095b09130fdfb73e277b
#
_entry.id   8cdbff33576e095b09130fdfb73e277b
#
_cell.length_a   1.000
_cell.length_b   1.000
_cell.length_c   1.000
_cell.angle_alpha   90.00
_cell.angle_beta   90.00
_cell.angle_gamma   90.00
#
_symmetry.space_group_name_H-M   'P 1'
#
loop_
_entity.id
_entity.type
_entity.pdbx_description
1 polymer ?
#
loop_
_entity_poly.entity_id
_entity_poly.type
_entity_poly.pdbx_seq_one_letter_code
_entity_poly.pdbx_strand_id
1 'polypeptide(L)'
;MVDNTVPSPFLCQPIKHGADIVIHSATKFIGGHGVSIGGLIVESGKFPWDNGKFPRMVDASEGYHGVRFFETFGDFAYVTKARMEYLRTLGPSMSPFNAFTFLQGLETLPLRMERHSENAMAVASVSYTHLTLPTIYSV
;
A
#
# COMPACT_ATOMS: atom_id res chain seq x y z
N MET A 1 -2.09 -9.08 -4.64
CA MET A 1 -2.19 -7.79 -3.91
C MET A 1 -1.61 -7.96 -2.52
N VAL A 2 -0.81 -7.02 -2.04
CA VAL A 2 -0.13 -7.05 -0.74
C VAL A 2 -0.38 -5.74 0.00
N ASP A 3 -0.78 -5.82 1.26
CA ASP A 3 -0.75 -4.68 2.18
C ASP A 3 0.65 -4.57 2.78
N ASN A 4 1.35 -3.50 2.45
CA ASN A 4 2.72 -3.23 2.87
C ASN A 4 2.81 -2.05 3.85
N THR A 5 1.74 -1.82 4.60
CA THR A 5 1.62 -0.70 5.54
C THR A 5 2.68 -0.74 6.62
N VAL A 6 2.93 -1.89 7.23
CA VAL A 6 3.85 -2.04 8.36
C VAL A 6 5.32 -1.99 7.92
N PRO A 7 5.75 -2.78 6.92
CA PRO A 7 7.15 -2.69 6.46
C PRO A 7 7.47 -1.36 5.80
N SER A 8 6.50 -0.66 5.25
CA SER A 8 6.69 0.52 4.40
C SER A 8 7.48 0.20 3.12
N PRO A 9 7.57 1.11 2.15
CA PRO A 9 8.37 0.87 0.94
C PRO A 9 9.89 0.86 1.22
N PHE A 10 10.30 1.25 2.43
CA PHE A 10 11.71 1.23 2.82
C PHE A 10 12.18 -0.18 3.21
N LEU A 11 11.46 -0.86 4.10
CA LEU A 11 11.87 -2.20 4.56
C LEU A 11 11.51 -3.32 3.59
N CYS A 12 10.41 -3.17 2.83
CA CYS A 12 9.99 -4.18 1.87
C CYS A 12 9.41 -3.53 0.61
N GLN A 13 9.77 -4.09 -0.55
CA GLN A 13 9.25 -3.68 -1.86
C GLN A 13 8.61 -4.88 -2.55
N PRO A 14 7.35 -5.22 -2.24
CA PRO A 14 6.70 -6.46 -2.70
C PRO A 14 6.64 -6.60 -4.23
N ILE A 15 6.60 -5.50 -4.97
CA ILE A 15 6.63 -5.53 -6.45
C ILE A 15 7.89 -6.21 -6.97
N LYS A 16 9.04 -6.02 -6.33
CA LYS A 16 10.29 -6.70 -6.69
C LYS A 16 10.24 -8.21 -6.44
N HIS A 17 9.27 -8.66 -5.68
CA HIS A 17 9.03 -10.06 -5.33
C HIS A 17 7.77 -10.64 -5.97
N GLY A 18 7.27 -10.02 -7.05
CA GLY A 18 6.16 -10.53 -7.85
C GLY A 18 4.76 -10.11 -7.41
N ALA A 19 4.62 -9.14 -6.53
CA ALA A 19 3.32 -8.55 -6.27
C ALA A 19 2.90 -7.61 -7.41
N ASP A 20 1.65 -7.72 -7.83
CA ASP A 20 1.11 -6.87 -8.90
C ASP A 20 0.55 -5.56 -8.37
N ILE A 21 -0.04 -5.59 -7.18
CA ILE A 21 -0.64 -4.43 -6.53
C ILE A 21 -0.18 -4.39 -5.08
N VAL A 22 0.28 -3.22 -4.65
CA VAL A 22 0.67 -2.94 -3.28
C VAL A 22 -0.17 -1.81 -2.73
N ILE A 23 -0.66 -2.00 -1.52
CA ILE A 23 -1.41 -0.98 -0.77
C ILE A 23 -0.62 -0.54 0.46
N HIS A 24 -0.76 0.74 0.79
CA HIS A 24 -0.23 1.31 2.02
C HIS A 24 -1.29 2.17 2.70
N SER A 25 -1.51 1.97 3.98
CA SER A 25 -2.09 3.02 4.80
C SER A 25 -1.02 4.08 5.08
N ALA A 26 -1.08 5.20 4.36
CA ALA A 26 -0.15 6.31 4.57
C ALA A 26 -0.32 6.94 5.97
N THR A 27 -1.49 6.75 6.58
CA THR A 27 -1.81 7.12 7.97
C THR A 27 -0.78 6.63 8.99
N LYS A 28 -0.13 5.49 8.72
CA LYS A 28 0.77 4.82 9.65
C LYS A 28 2.21 5.32 9.48
N PHE A 29 3.14 4.44 9.15
CA PHE A 29 4.57 4.76 9.11
C PHE A 29 4.97 5.77 8.03
N ILE A 30 4.26 5.82 6.89
CA ILE A 30 4.56 6.81 5.86
C ILE A 30 4.37 8.23 6.41
N GLY A 31 3.23 8.52 7.00
CA GLY A 31 2.98 9.81 7.66
C GLY A 31 3.78 9.97 8.94
N GLY A 32 3.75 8.96 9.80
CA GLY A 32 4.58 8.83 10.99
C GLY A 32 4.19 9.73 12.19
N HIS A 33 3.18 10.57 12.06
CA HIS A 33 2.80 11.57 13.07
C HIS A 33 1.38 11.39 13.62
N GLY A 34 0.57 10.52 13.01
CA GLY A 34 -0.81 10.27 13.46
C GLY A 34 -1.77 11.45 13.26
N VAL A 35 -1.42 12.41 12.40
CA VAL A 35 -2.20 13.66 12.20
C VAL A 35 -3.04 13.66 10.93
N SER A 36 -2.82 12.70 10.03
CA SER A 36 -3.46 12.65 8.71
C SER A 36 -3.91 11.25 8.37
N ILE A 37 -5.00 11.13 7.64
CA ILE A 37 -5.53 9.87 7.13
C ILE A 37 -5.37 9.84 5.62
N GLY A 38 -4.86 8.71 5.09
CA GLY A 38 -4.72 8.50 3.67
C GLY A 38 -4.23 7.11 3.32
N GLY A 39 -4.37 6.76 2.05
CA GLY A 39 -3.92 5.49 1.49
C GLY A 39 -3.31 5.65 0.12
N LEU A 40 -2.48 4.70 -0.25
CA LEU A 40 -1.82 4.64 -1.54
C LEU A 40 -2.05 3.27 -2.17
N ILE A 41 -2.27 3.25 -3.47
CA ILE A 41 -2.30 2.04 -4.29
C ILE A 41 -1.20 2.17 -5.33
N VAL A 42 -0.33 1.17 -5.41
CA VAL A 42 0.77 1.09 -6.35
C VAL A 42 0.58 -0.13 -7.23
N GLU A 43 0.62 0.05 -8.54
CA GLU A 43 0.50 -1.00 -9.54
C GLU A 43 1.88 -1.31 -10.14
N SER A 44 2.17 -2.61 -10.40
CA SER A 44 3.39 -3.03 -11.07
C SER A 44 3.36 -2.75 -12.58
N GLY A 45 2.18 -2.65 -13.16
CA GLY A 45 1.96 -2.56 -14.61
C GLY A 45 2.16 -3.86 -15.38
N LYS A 46 2.43 -4.98 -14.70
CA LYS A 46 2.80 -6.23 -15.36
C LYS A 46 1.72 -7.31 -15.34
N PHE A 47 0.61 -7.06 -14.66
CA PHE A 47 -0.44 -8.05 -14.56
C PHE A 47 -1.23 -8.16 -15.87
N PRO A 48 -1.39 -9.38 -16.44
CA PRO A 48 -2.15 -9.59 -17.68
C PRO A 48 -3.65 -9.54 -17.40
N TRP A 49 -4.24 -8.36 -17.49
CA TRP A 49 -5.68 -8.15 -17.23
C TRP A 49 -6.58 -8.83 -18.25
N ASP A 50 -6.03 -9.18 -19.44
CA ASP A 50 -6.71 -9.86 -20.55
C ASP A 50 -6.74 -11.41 -20.42
N ASN A 51 -6.46 -11.94 -19.24
CA ASN A 51 -6.45 -13.39 -18.97
C ASN A 51 -7.85 -14.06 -18.88
N GLY A 52 -8.90 -13.35 -19.25
CA GLY A 52 -10.29 -13.83 -19.28
C GLY A 52 -11.02 -13.78 -17.91
N LYS A 53 -10.34 -13.42 -16.83
CA LYS A 53 -10.94 -13.35 -15.48
C LYS A 53 -11.42 -11.95 -15.06
N PHE A 54 -11.04 -10.93 -15.81
CA PHE A 54 -11.28 -9.53 -15.47
C PHE A 54 -11.99 -8.77 -16.59
N PRO A 55 -13.25 -9.13 -16.92
CA PRO A 55 -13.96 -8.51 -18.03
C PRO A 55 -14.05 -7.00 -17.88
N ARG A 56 -14.23 -6.49 -16.65
CA ARG A 56 -14.28 -5.04 -16.41
C ARG A 56 -13.01 -4.27 -16.76
N MET A 57 -11.88 -4.95 -16.96
CA MET A 57 -10.63 -4.31 -17.40
C MET A 57 -10.49 -4.28 -18.92
N VAL A 58 -11.11 -5.24 -19.62
CA VAL A 58 -10.93 -5.43 -21.06
C VAL A 58 -12.17 -5.04 -21.88
N ASP A 59 -13.38 -5.15 -21.30
CA ASP A 59 -14.62 -4.79 -21.98
C ASP A 59 -14.82 -3.28 -22.02
N ALA A 60 -15.64 -2.84 -22.97
CA ALA A 60 -16.01 -1.45 -23.13
C ALA A 60 -16.78 -0.95 -21.89
N SER A 61 -16.32 0.12 -21.27
CA SER A 61 -16.99 0.74 -20.12
C SER A 61 -18.04 1.72 -20.59
N GLU A 62 -19.31 1.39 -20.39
CA GLU A 62 -20.43 2.25 -20.78
C GLU A 62 -20.39 3.62 -20.09
N GLY A 63 -20.02 3.66 -18.80
CA GLY A 63 -19.88 4.89 -18.03
C GLY A 63 -18.74 5.81 -18.48
N TYR A 64 -17.87 5.33 -19.36
CA TYR A 64 -16.72 6.05 -19.93
C TYR A 64 -16.69 5.97 -21.46
N HIS A 65 -17.82 6.17 -22.09
CA HIS A 65 -17.92 6.29 -23.56
C HIS A 65 -17.32 5.09 -24.33
N GLY A 66 -17.40 3.90 -23.77
CA GLY A 66 -16.88 2.68 -24.39
C GLY A 66 -15.38 2.46 -24.25
N VAL A 67 -14.69 3.20 -23.38
CA VAL A 67 -13.26 3.01 -23.14
C VAL A 67 -12.98 1.60 -22.62
N ARG A 68 -12.00 0.94 -23.23
CA ARG A 68 -11.40 -0.32 -22.79
C ARG A 68 -10.15 -0.01 -21.99
N PHE A 69 -10.23 -0.13 -20.67
CA PHE A 69 -9.17 0.39 -19.80
C PHE A 69 -7.81 -0.25 -20.06
N PHE A 70 -7.74 -1.57 -20.18
CA PHE A 70 -6.46 -2.24 -20.41
C PHE A 70 -5.87 -1.93 -21.80
N GLU A 71 -6.69 -1.94 -22.83
CA GLU A 71 -6.25 -1.60 -24.20
C GLU A 71 -5.77 -0.14 -24.30
N THR A 72 -6.46 0.77 -23.60
CA THR A 72 -6.18 2.22 -23.69
C THR A 72 -5.01 2.66 -22.82
N PHE A 73 -4.88 2.11 -21.62
CA PHE A 73 -3.92 2.60 -20.61
C PHE A 73 -2.79 1.63 -20.27
N GLY A 74 -2.83 0.38 -20.79
CA GLY A 74 -1.73 -0.58 -20.62
C GLY A 74 -1.31 -0.76 -19.17
N ASP A 75 -0.06 -0.47 -18.89
CA ASP A 75 0.59 -0.64 -17.58
C ASP A 75 -0.05 0.20 -16.45
N PHE A 76 -0.86 1.21 -16.79
CA PHE A 76 -1.55 2.07 -15.84
C PHE A 76 -3.05 1.79 -15.76
N ALA A 77 -3.53 0.70 -16.36
CA ALA A 77 -4.95 0.43 -16.52
C ALA A 77 -5.70 0.35 -15.21
N TYR A 78 -5.16 -0.35 -14.22
CA TYR A 78 -5.84 -0.55 -12.94
C TYR A 78 -5.94 0.75 -12.12
N VAL A 79 -4.83 1.45 -11.93
CA VAL A 79 -4.84 2.71 -11.17
C VAL A 79 -5.63 3.80 -11.88
N THR A 80 -5.61 3.83 -13.22
CA THR A 80 -6.42 4.76 -14.01
C THR A 80 -7.91 4.46 -13.83
N LYS A 81 -8.31 3.20 -13.95
CA LYS A 81 -9.70 2.77 -13.70
C LYS A 81 -10.14 3.10 -12.27
N ALA A 82 -9.31 2.79 -11.29
CA ALA A 82 -9.58 3.11 -9.89
C ALA A 82 -9.82 4.62 -9.68
N ARG A 83 -9.03 5.48 -10.34
CA ARG A 83 -9.22 6.94 -10.26
C ARG A 83 -10.48 7.41 -11.00
N MET A 84 -10.69 6.92 -12.21
CA MET A 84 -11.77 7.39 -13.07
C MET A 84 -13.14 6.91 -12.61
N GLU A 85 -13.28 5.67 -12.20
CA GLU A 85 -14.56 5.10 -11.80
C GLU A 85 -14.81 5.22 -10.29
N TYR A 86 -13.87 4.75 -9.46
CA TYR A 86 -14.13 4.64 -8.02
C TYR A 86 -13.82 5.92 -7.24
N LEU A 87 -12.67 6.51 -7.43
CA LEU A 87 -12.30 7.75 -6.73
C LEU A 87 -13.24 8.89 -7.11
N ARG A 88 -13.53 9.05 -8.40
CA ARG A 88 -14.47 10.06 -8.89
C ARG A 88 -15.89 9.84 -8.38
N THR A 89 -16.37 8.60 -8.38
CA THR A 89 -17.78 8.31 -8.06
C THR A 89 -18.02 8.25 -6.55
N LEU A 90 -17.12 7.61 -5.80
CA LEU A 90 -17.25 7.43 -4.35
C LEU A 90 -16.61 8.54 -3.53
N GLY A 91 -15.71 9.34 -4.14
CA GLY A 91 -15.10 10.50 -3.54
C GLY A 91 -13.97 10.27 -2.51
N PRO A 92 -13.30 9.10 -2.40
CA PRO A 92 -12.25 8.88 -1.39
C PRO A 92 -10.93 9.56 -1.80
N SER A 93 -10.97 10.85 -2.09
CA SER A 93 -9.79 11.63 -2.47
C SER A 93 -9.04 12.13 -1.23
N MET A 94 -7.72 12.03 -1.28
CA MET A 94 -6.87 12.59 -0.24
C MET A 94 -6.90 14.11 -0.29
N SER A 95 -7.04 14.78 0.87
CA SER A 95 -6.94 16.24 0.91
C SER A 95 -5.51 16.70 0.56
N PRO A 96 -5.35 17.86 -0.08
CA PRO A 96 -4.02 18.40 -0.36
C PRO A 96 -3.16 18.60 0.88
N PHE A 97 -3.76 18.97 2.00
CA PHE A 97 -3.05 19.11 3.27
C PHE A 97 -2.52 17.77 3.78
N ASN A 98 -3.33 16.71 3.73
CA ASN A 98 -2.88 15.37 4.11
C ASN A 98 -1.75 14.89 3.18
N ALA A 99 -1.86 15.13 1.88
CA ALA A 99 -0.81 14.80 0.92
C ALA A 99 0.52 15.51 1.28
N PHE A 100 0.46 16.78 1.62
CA PHE A 100 1.62 17.56 2.05
C PHE A 100 2.26 16.96 3.32
N THR A 101 1.47 16.63 4.34
CA THR A 101 2.00 16.03 5.57
C THR A 101 2.61 14.65 5.33
N PHE A 102 2.08 13.87 4.40
CA PHE A 102 2.69 12.58 4.02
C PHE A 102 4.00 12.75 3.28
N LEU A 103 4.13 13.76 2.41
CA LEU A 103 5.40 14.07 1.75
C LEU A 103 6.48 14.43 2.79
N GLN A 104 6.14 15.24 3.78
CA GLN A 104 7.06 15.55 4.88
C GLN A 104 7.44 14.29 5.68
N GLY A 105 6.47 13.41 5.96
CA GLY A 105 6.74 12.14 6.64
C GLY A 105 7.69 11.23 5.85
N LEU A 106 7.58 11.23 4.52
CA LEU A 106 8.44 10.43 3.65
C LEU A 106 9.92 10.85 3.71
N GLU A 107 10.21 12.13 3.92
CA GLU A 107 11.60 12.63 4.01
C GLU A 107 12.40 11.95 5.12
N THR A 108 11.76 11.61 6.22
CA THR A 108 12.40 10.96 7.37
C THR A 108 12.08 9.47 7.50
N LEU A 109 11.35 8.90 6.55
CA LEU A 109 10.90 7.50 6.63
C LEU A 109 12.06 6.50 6.82
N PRO A 110 13.16 6.55 6.07
CA PRO A 110 14.26 5.62 6.25
C PRO A 110 14.84 5.65 7.68
N LEU A 111 15.13 6.83 8.19
CA LEU A 111 15.68 7.03 9.55
C LEU A 111 14.75 6.49 10.63
N ARG A 112 13.45 6.74 10.47
CA ARG A 112 12.45 6.26 11.44
C ARG A 112 12.30 4.74 11.39
N MET A 113 12.27 4.14 10.20
CA MET A 113 12.12 2.69 10.07
C MET A 113 13.34 1.93 10.58
N GLU A 114 14.55 2.43 10.39
CA GLU A 114 15.77 1.87 11.01
C GLU A 114 15.64 1.88 12.53
N ARG A 115 15.32 3.04 13.11
CA ARG A 115 15.18 3.17 14.56
C ARG A 115 14.04 2.31 15.12
N HIS A 116 12.91 2.24 14.44
CA HIS A 116 11.82 1.36 14.85
C HIS A 116 12.22 -0.11 14.85
N SER A 117 12.99 -0.56 13.85
CA SER A 117 13.46 -1.94 13.77
C SER A 117 14.46 -2.26 14.89
N GLU A 118 15.42 -1.38 15.17
CA GLU A 118 16.35 -1.52 16.28
C GLU A 118 15.63 -1.60 17.62
N ASN A 119 14.70 -0.69 17.86
CA ASN A 119 13.92 -0.66 19.11
C ASN A 119 13.04 -1.91 19.25
N ALA A 120 12.40 -2.36 18.16
CA ALA A 120 11.59 -3.57 18.17
C ALA A 120 12.42 -4.81 18.52
N MET A 121 13.62 -4.94 17.97
CA MET A 121 14.53 -6.04 18.31
C MET A 121 14.98 -6.00 19.77
N ALA A 122 15.32 -4.82 20.28
CA ALA A 122 15.68 -4.67 21.69
C ALA A 122 14.53 -5.08 22.62
N VAL A 123 13.30 -4.62 22.34
CA VAL A 123 12.12 -5.00 23.12
C VAL A 123 11.81 -6.50 22.99
N ALA A 124 11.88 -7.05 21.78
CA ALA A 124 11.62 -8.48 21.56
C ALA A 124 12.61 -9.36 22.32
N SER A 125 13.89 -9.00 22.34
CA SER A 125 14.92 -9.75 23.09
C SER A 125 14.65 -9.76 24.59
N VAL A 126 14.27 -8.62 25.16
CA VAL A 126 13.92 -8.53 26.59
C VAL A 126 12.62 -9.31 26.89
N SER A 127 11.61 -9.15 26.07
CA SER A 127 10.30 -9.82 26.23
C SER A 127 10.44 -11.34 26.16
N TYR A 128 11.25 -11.85 25.24
CA TYR A 128 11.52 -13.28 25.12
C TYR A 128 12.17 -13.85 26.39
N THR A 129 13.14 -13.13 26.96
CA THR A 129 13.88 -13.62 28.14
C THR A 129 13.10 -13.48 29.45
N HIS A 130 12.20 -12.50 29.58
CA HIS A 130 11.58 -12.17 30.87
C HIS A 130 10.07 -12.40 30.95
N LEU A 131 9.33 -12.40 29.82
CA LEU A 131 7.87 -12.38 29.85
C LEU A 131 7.19 -13.64 29.29
N THR A 132 7.85 -14.45 28.48
CA THR A 132 7.18 -15.53 27.72
C THR A 132 7.54 -16.95 28.14
N LEU A 133 8.62 -17.17 28.86
CA LEU A 133 9.12 -18.51 29.16
C LEU A 133 8.33 -19.33 30.18
N PRO A 134 7.68 -18.78 31.20
CA PRO A 134 6.94 -19.59 32.17
C PRO A 134 5.74 -20.29 31.61
N THR A 135 5.17 -19.85 30.49
CA THR A 135 3.88 -20.32 29.96
C THR A 135 4.04 -21.50 28.97
N ILE A 136 5.22 -21.74 28.44
CA ILE A 136 5.46 -22.71 27.36
C ILE A 136 5.83 -24.10 27.89
N TYR A 137 6.20 -24.22 29.16
CA TYR A 137 6.70 -25.47 29.74
C TYR A 137 5.69 -26.21 30.64
N SER A 138 4.42 -25.87 30.57
CA SER A 138 3.38 -26.53 31.35
C SER A 138 2.47 -27.44 30.51
N VAL A 139 3.04 -28.19 29.57
CA VAL A 139 2.34 -29.31 28.89
C VAL A 139 3.21 -30.52 28.91
#